data_00d23df7141a0f6d35541a57542df505
#
_entry.id   00d23df7141a0f6d35541a57542df505
#
_cell.length_a   1.000
_cell.length_b   1.000
_cell.length_c   1.000
_cell.angle_alpha   90.00
_cell.angle_beta   90.00
_cell.angle_gamma   90.00
#
_symmetry.space_group_name_H-M   'P 1'
#
loop_
_entity.id
_entity.type
_entity.pdbx_description
1 polymer ?
#
loop_
_entity_poly.entity_id
_entity_poly.type
_entity_poly.pdbx_seq_one_letter_code
_entity_poly.pdbx_strand_id
1 'polypeptide(L)'
;MARHVFLRLVNACERMNPYFIQTPDCTGLLGLTSLQKCVAAIRILAYGLPADAVDEYVRIGESTAIESLRNFCRAIIDAFGAYYLRAPNESDVAQLLAEGERQGFPGKLGSIDCMHWEWRNCPTAWKGIFTGRGKSPTMILEAVASNNLWIWHAFFGMPGSCNDINVLH
;
A
#
# COMPACT_ATOMS: atom_id res chain seq x y z
N MET A 1 -11.30 -6.62 6.72
CA MET A 1 -11.36 -5.20 7.15
C MET A 1 -12.69 -4.95 7.86
N ALA A 2 -12.68 -4.20 8.98
CA ALA A 2 -13.92 -3.84 9.68
C ALA A 2 -14.74 -2.82 8.86
N ARG A 3 -16.07 -2.91 8.93
CA ARG A 3 -16.98 -2.07 8.11
C ARG A 3 -16.74 -0.56 8.32
N HIS A 4 -16.54 -0.13 9.56
CA HIS A 4 -16.32 1.30 9.85
C HIS A 4 -15.02 1.83 9.24
N VAL A 5 -13.95 1.01 9.20
CA VAL A 5 -12.68 1.37 8.56
C VAL A 5 -12.89 1.52 7.05
N PHE A 6 -13.57 0.56 6.42
CA PHE A 6 -13.89 0.63 5.00
C PHE A 6 -14.68 1.89 4.63
N LEU A 7 -15.75 2.20 5.37
CA LEU A 7 -16.55 3.41 5.14
C LEU A 7 -15.74 4.70 5.34
N ARG A 8 -14.80 4.72 6.30
CA ARG A 8 -13.88 5.84 6.48
C ARG A 8 -13.00 6.05 5.25
N LEU A 9 -12.50 4.98 4.62
CA LEU A 9 -11.71 5.05 3.40
C LEU A 9 -12.56 5.56 2.23
N VAL A 10 -13.78 5.05 2.05
CA VAL A 10 -14.71 5.49 0.99
C VAL A 10 -15.00 6.99 1.11
N ASN A 11 -15.38 7.45 2.30
CA ASN A 11 -15.66 8.86 2.57
C ASN A 11 -14.42 9.75 2.35
N ALA A 12 -13.22 9.24 2.63
CA ALA A 12 -11.97 9.95 2.35
C ALA A 12 -11.76 10.07 0.83
N CYS A 13 -11.94 9.00 0.07
CA CYS A 13 -11.82 9.02 -1.39
C CYS A 13 -12.78 10.03 -2.03
N GLU A 14 -14.04 10.07 -1.62
CA GLU A 14 -15.05 11.02 -2.13
C GLU A 14 -14.66 12.49 -1.86
N ARG A 15 -14.07 12.76 -0.70
CA ARG A 15 -13.64 14.11 -0.32
C ARG A 15 -12.38 14.56 -1.07
N MET A 16 -11.45 13.64 -1.33
CA MET A 16 -10.15 13.97 -1.91
C MET A 16 -10.15 13.96 -3.43
N ASN A 17 -11.04 13.18 -4.07
CA ASN A 17 -11.02 13.02 -5.53
C ASN A 17 -12.45 12.93 -6.09
N PRO A 18 -12.86 13.90 -6.93
CA PRO A 18 -14.17 13.91 -7.58
C PRO A 18 -14.46 12.65 -8.43
N TYR A 19 -13.41 11.92 -8.86
CA TYR A 19 -13.57 10.65 -9.56
C TYR A 19 -14.47 9.65 -8.82
N PHE A 20 -14.49 9.68 -7.49
CA PHE A 20 -15.30 8.76 -6.68
C PHE A 20 -16.75 9.20 -6.53
N ILE A 21 -17.07 10.45 -6.83
CA ILE A 21 -18.46 10.93 -6.80
C ILE A 21 -19.24 10.24 -7.93
N GLN A 22 -20.40 9.68 -7.59
CA GLN A 22 -21.29 9.10 -8.59
C GLN A 22 -21.92 10.19 -9.42
N THR A 23 -21.72 10.15 -10.73
CA THR A 23 -22.26 11.13 -11.69
C THR A 23 -23.10 10.42 -12.75
N PRO A 24 -24.18 11.02 -13.25
CA PRO A 24 -24.88 10.48 -14.39
C PRO A 24 -24.05 10.62 -15.66
N ASP A 25 -24.24 9.70 -16.59
CA ASP A 25 -23.70 9.76 -17.95
C ASP A 25 -24.52 10.69 -18.86
N CYS A 26 -24.16 10.77 -20.15
CA CYS A 26 -24.85 11.60 -21.13
C CYS A 26 -26.32 11.18 -21.39
N THR A 27 -26.70 9.97 -20.98
CA THR A 27 -28.09 9.45 -21.08
C THR A 27 -28.89 9.65 -19.80
N GLY A 28 -28.28 10.19 -18.74
CA GLY A 28 -28.88 10.37 -17.44
C GLY A 28 -28.82 9.10 -16.53
N LEU A 29 -28.18 8.03 -16.96
CA LEU A 29 -27.96 6.85 -16.14
C LEU A 29 -26.83 7.08 -15.14
N LEU A 30 -27.08 6.69 -13.87
CA LEU A 30 -26.07 6.81 -12.83
C LEU A 30 -24.92 5.85 -13.09
N GLY A 31 -23.70 6.37 -13.07
CA GLY A 31 -22.47 5.60 -13.17
C GLY A 31 -22.17 4.78 -11.91
N LEU A 32 -20.95 4.25 -11.84
CA LEU A 32 -20.50 3.44 -10.69
C LEU A 32 -20.45 4.26 -9.40
N THR A 33 -20.87 3.64 -8.31
CA THR A 33 -20.81 4.22 -6.98
C THR A 33 -19.36 4.26 -6.47
N SER A 34 -19.09 5.17 -5.53
CA SER A 34 -17.82 5.20 -4.79
C SER A 34 -17.49 3.86 -4.12
N LEU A 35 -18.52 3.20 -3.58
CA LEU A 35 -18.39 1.87 -2.96
C LEU A 35 -17.85 0.84 -3.96
N GLN A 36 -18.43 0.76 -5.17
CA GLN A 36 -17.98 -0.17 -6.21
C GLN A 36 -16.53 0.09 -6.60
N LYS A 37 -16.16 1.35 -6.85
CA LYS A 37 -14.80 1.76 -7.22
C LYS A 37 -13.78 1.43 -6.12
N CYS A 38 -14.12 1.72 -4.85
CA CYS A 38 -13.25 1.40 -3.72
C CYS A 38 -13.15 -0.11 -3.45
N VAL A 39 -14.23 -0.87 -3.60
CA VAL A 39 -14.21 -2.33 -3.47
C VAL A 39 -13.32 -2.95 -4.53
N ALA A 40 -13.42 -2.50 -5.79
CA ALA A 40 -12.57 -2.98 -6.87
C ALA A 40 -11.09 -2.75 -6.55
N ALA A 41 -10.72 -1.53 -6.17
CA ALA A 41 -9.34 -1.18 -5.81
C ALA A 41 -8.80 -2.03 -4.64
N ILE A 42 -9.59 -2.17 -3.56
CA ILE A 42 -9.17 -2.93 -2.37
C ILE A 42 -9.05 -4.43 -2.69
N ARG A 43 -9.91 -5.00 -3.53
CA ARG A 43 -9.80 -6.41 -3.93
C ARG A 43 -8.53 -6.68 -4.73
N ILE A 44 -8.18 -5.80 -5.65
CA ILE A 44 -6.92 -5.90 -6.40
C ILE A 44 -5.73 -5.85 -5.44
N LEU A 45 -5.71 -4.90 -4.50
CA LEU A 45 -4.62 -4.76 -3.53
C LEU A 45 -4.54 -5.93 -2.54
N ALA A 46 -5.68 -6.41 -2.04
CA ALA A 46 -5.71 -7.42 -0.99
C ALA A 46 -5.43 -8.84 -1.50
N TYR A 47 -5.84 -9.15 -2.72
CA TYR A 47 -5.76 -10.51 -3.26
C TYR A 47 -4.79 -10.64 -4.43
N GLY A 48 -4.23 -9.53 -4.94
CA GLY A 48 -3.39 -9.53 -6.14
C GLY A 48 -4.15 -10.02 -7.38
N LEU A 49 -5.48 -9.80 -7.42
CA LEU A 49 -6.31 -10.22 -8.55
C LEU A 49 -5.99 -9.35 -9.77
N PRO A 50 -5.99 -9.92 -10.98
CA PRO A 50 -6.01 -9.13 -12.19
C PRO A 50 -7.32 -8.34 -12.28
N ALA A 51 -7.28 -7.18 -12.95
CA ALA A 51 -8.39 -6.24 -12.94
C ALA A 51 -9.66 -6.79 -13.62
N ASP A 52 -9.51 -7.68 -14.62
CA ASP A 52 -10.61 -8.38 -15.29
C ASP A 52 -11.36 -9.34 -14.36
N ALA A 53 -10.65 -10.00 -13.42
CA ALA A 53 -11.29 -10.89 -12.45
C ALA A 53 -12.18 -10.18 -11.42
N VAL A 54 -12.09 -8.86 -11.32
CA VAL A 54 -12.94 -8.06 -10.41
C VAL A 54 -14.34 -7.84 -11.00
N ASP A 55 -14.49 -7.95 -12.32
CA ASP A 55 -15.78 -7.73 -13.00
C ASP A 55 -16.87 -8.68 -12.51
N GLU A 56 -16.57 -9.95 -12.29
CA GLU A 56 -17.54 -10.95 -11.82
C GLU A 56 -18.23 -10.55 -10.50
N TYR A 57 -17.53 -9.84 -9.63
CA TYR A 57 -18.04 -9.49 -8.29
C TYR A 57 -18.60 -8.07 -8.19
N VAL A 58 -17.96 -7.13 -8.91
CA VAL A 58 -18.24 -5.69 -8.75
C VAL A 58 -18.98 -5.12 -9.96
N ARG A 59 -18.99 -5.85 -11.07
CA ARG A 59 -19.52 -5.41 -12.38
C ARG A 59 -18.89 -4.10 -12.82
N ILE A 60 -17.57 -4.09 -12.84
CA ILE A 60 -16.72 -2.95 -13.22
C ILE A 60 -15.74 -3.39 -14.30
N GLY A 61 -15.75 -2.76 -15.46
CA GLY A 61 -14.83 -3.12 -16.55
C GLY A 61 -13.36 -2.91 -16.15
N GLU A 62 -12.47 -3.72 -16.74
CA GLU A 62 -11.04 -3.79 -16.43
C GLU A 62 -10.36 -2.42 -16.41
N SER A 63 -10.54 -1.61 -17.44
CA SER A 63 -9.93 -0.26 -17.53
C SER A 63 -10.37 0.65 -16.38
N THR A 64 -11.66 0.61 -16.03
CA THR A 64 -12.21 1.38 -14.91
C THR A 64 -11.72 0.85 -13.56
N ALA A 65 -11.52 -0.46 -13.41
CA ALA A 65 -10.94 -1.06 -12.21
C ALA A 65 -9.49 -0.59 -11.99
N ILE A 66 -8.67 -0.57 -13.05
CA ILE A 66 -7.29 -0.06 -13.01
C ILE A 66 -7.26 1.44 -12.67
N GLU A 67 -8.14 2.22 -13.31
CA GLU A 67 -8.24 3.65 -13.02
C GLU A 67 -8.71 3.90 -11.58
N SER A 68 -9.69 3.13 -11.09
CA SER A 68 -10.15 3.18 -9.71
C SER A 68 -9.04 2.86 -8.71
N LEU A 69 -8.20 1.86 -9.01
CA LEU A 69 -7.04 1.52 -8.19
C LEU A 69 -6.05 2.69 -8.10
N ARG A 70 -5.69 3.30 -9.23
CA ARG A 70 -4.74 4.43 -9.27
C ARG A 70 -5.27 5.63 -8.47
N ASN A 71 -6.53 5.99 -8.70
CA ASN A 71 -7.17 7.10 -8.00
C ASN A 71 -7.35 6.81 -6.51
N PHE A 72 -7.67 5.57 -6.14
CA PHE A 72 -7.79 5.13 -4.75
C PHE A 72 -6.46 5.29 -4.00
N CYS A 73 -5.35 4.77 -4.55
CA CYS A 73 -4.04 4.89 -3.91
C CYS A 73 -3.66 6.35 -3.68
N ARG A 74 -3.87 7.23 -4.68
CA ARG A 74 -3.60 8.68 -4.54
C ARG A 74 -4.47 9.31 -3.46
N ALA A 75 -5.79 9.10 -3.52
CA ALA A 75 -6.71 9.69 -2.55
C ALA A 75 -6.42 9.25 -1.10
N ILE A 76 -5.99 7.99 -0.90
CA ILE A 76 -5.60 7.50 0.43
C ILE A 76 -4.30 8.17 0.92
N ILE A 77 -3.30 8.34 0.05
CA ILE A 77 -2.07 9.05 0.40
C ILE A 77 -2.38 10.50 0.74
N ASP A 78 -3.17 11.18 -0.06
CA ASP A 78 -3.56 12.58 0.16
C ASP A 78 -4.36 12.77 1.45
N ALA A 79 -5.27 11.81 1.76
CA ALA A 79 -6.11 11.89 2.95
C ALA A 79 -5.39 11.57 4.26
N PHE A 80 -4.44 10.64 4.22
CA PHE A 80 -3.88 10.04 5.43
C PHE A 80 -2.36 10.14 5.52
N GLY A 81 -1.68 10.48 4.42
CA GLY A 81 -0.22 10.51 4.35
C GLY A 81 0.42 11.43 5.39
N ALA A 82 -0.11 12.62 5.57
CA ALA A 82 0.40 13.58 6.56
C ALA A 82 0.42 13.04 8.00
N TYR A 83 -0.50 12.12 8.32
CA TYR A 83 -0.57 11.51 9.64
C TYR A 83 0.26 10.23 9.74
N TYR A 84 0.13 9.32 8.75
CA TYR A 84 0.72 7.98 8.82
C TYR A 84 2.12 7.87 8.21
N LEU A 85 2.49 8.78 7.29
CA LEU A 85 3.79 8.75 6.60
C LEU A 85 4.75 9.85 7.10
N ARG A 86 4.59 10.28 8.34
CA ARG A 86 5.44 11.27 8.97
C ARG A 86 6.63 10.63 9.68
N ALA A 87 7.72 11.36 9.78
CA ALA A 87 8.82 10.99 10.64
C ALA A 87 8.41 11.05 12.14
N PRO A 88 9.05 10.25 13.02
CA PRO A 88 8.82 10.33 14.46
C PRO A 88 9.27 11.68 15.00
N ASN A 89 8.45 12.27 15.88
CA ASN A 89 8.80 13.47 16.62
C ASN A 89 9.46 13.11 17.96
N GLU A 90 9.91 14.11 18.72
CA GLU A 90 10.60 13.90 20.00
C GLU A 90 9.75 13.09 21.01
N SER A 91 8.44 13.34 21.05
CA SER A 91 7.52 12.59 21.92
C SER A 91 7.39 11.12 21.49
N ASP A 92 7.32 10.87 20.17
CA ASP A 92 7.30 9.51 19.65
C ASP A 92 8.59 8.76 20.00
N VAL A 93 9.75 9.42 19.83
CA VAL A 93 11.06 8.84 20.15
C VAL A 93 11.15 8.50 21.64
N ALA A 94 10.70 9.41 22.52
CA ALA A 94 10.69 9.16 23.95
C ALA A 94 9.81 7.95 24.32
N GLN A 95 8.63 7.82 23.71
CA GLN A 95 7.76 6.67 23.93
C GLN A 95 8.37 5.35 23.41
N LEU A 96 9.02 5.38 22.24
CA LEU A 96 9.67 4.20 21.67
C LEU A 96 10.84 3.72 22.55
N LEU A 97 11.65 4.65 23.04
CA LEU A 97 12.76 4.34 23.94
C LEU A 97 12.27 3.75 25.27
N ALA A 98 11.23 4.34 25.88
CA ALA A 98 10.63 3.84 27.10
C ALA A 98 10.04 2.43 26.93
N GLU A 99 9.40 2.18 25.81
CA GLU A 99 8.87 0.85 25.49
C GLU A 99 9.99 -0.16 25.25
N GLY A 100 11.06 0.23 24.55
CA GLY A 100 12.25 -0.61 24.35
C GLY A 100 12.90 -0.99 25.68
N GLU A 101 13.06 -0.03 26.58
CA GLU A 101 13.62 -0.26 27.93
C GLU A 101 12.74 -1.21 28.76
N ARG A 102 11.42 -1.01 28.74
CA ARG A 102 10.45 -1.90 29.41
C ARG A 102 10.54 -3.35 28.94
N GLN A 103 10.92 -3.56 27.68
CA GLN A 103 11.09 -4.88 27.08
C GLN A 103 12.49 -5.48 27.25
N GLY A 104 13.39 -4.77 27.92
CA GLY A 104 14.77 -5.22 28.12
C GLY A 104 15.72 -4.92 26.95
N PHE A 105 15.31 -4.03 26.03
CA PHE A 105 16.12 -3.56 24.89
C PHE A 105 16.32 -2.04 24.94
N PRO A 106 17.12 -1.52 25.89
CA PRO A 106 17.35 -0.09 26.00
C PRO A 106 17.97 0.46 24.69
N GLY A 107 17.44 1.61 24.24
CA GLY A 107 17.86 2.24 22.99
C GLY A 107 17.15 1.75 21.73
N LYS A 108 16.28 0.73 21.81
CA LYS A 108 15.54 0.22 20.67
C LYS A 108 14.40 1.18 20.27
N LEU A 109 14.43 1.67 19.03
CA LEU A 109 13.38 2.49 18.44
C LEU A 109 12.34 1.68 17.66
N GLY A 110 12.73 0.54 17.12
CA GLY A 110 11.86 -0.31 16.29
C GLY A 110 12.57 -1.56 15.83
N SER A 111 11.89 -2.33 15.00
CA SER A 111 12.44 -3.49 14.32
C SER A 111 12.44 -3.21 12.82
N ILE A 112 13.56 -3.53 12.15
CA ILE A 112 13.69 -3.44 10.71
C ILE A 112 13.62 -4.85 10.13
N ASP A 113 12.93 -4.98 9.01
CA ASP A 113 12.86 -6.23 8.24
C ASP A 113 12.79 -5.94 6.75
N CYS A 114 13.28 -6.90 5.96
CA CYS A 114 13.30 -6.85 4.52
C CYS A 114 12.53 -8.03 3.94
N MET A 115 11.63 -7.76 3.01
CA MET A 115 10.79 -8.78 2.37
C MET A 115 10.95 -8.73 0.86
N HIS A 116 11.13 -9.91 0.23
CA HIS A 116 11.20 -10.05 -1.21
C HIS A 116 9.81 -10.26 -1.81
N TRP A 117 9.39 -9.37 -2.70
CA TRP A 117 8.15 -9.46 -3.46
C TRP A 117 8.44 -9.94 -4.88
N GLU A 118 7.81 -11.02 -5.30
CA GLU A 118 7.94 -11.54 -6.65
C GLU A 118 7.39 -10.56 -7.68
N TRP A 119 8.24 -10.19 -8.65
CA TRP A 119 7.85 -9.33 -9.75
C TRP A 119 7.51 -10.17 -10.99
N ARG A 120 6.29 -10.67 -11.05
CA ARG A 120 5.83 -11.59 -12.12
C ARG A 120 5.97 -11.01 -13.52
N ASN A 121 5.67 -9.73 -13.68
CA ASN A 121 5.72 -9.01 -14.96
C ASN A 121 7.03 -8.23 -15.14
N CYS A 122 8.14 -8.70 -14.58
CA CYS A 122 9.44 -8.06 -14.73
C CYS A 122 9.87 -8.04 -16.21
N PRO A 123 10.20 -6.86 -16.78
CA PRO A 123 10.74 -6.76 -18.13
C PRO A 123 11.97 -7.64 -18.30
N THR A 124 12.09 -8.31 -19.45
CA THR A 124 13.19 -9.25 -19.72
C THR A 124 14.56 -8.63 -19.55
N ALA A 125 14.71 -7.34 -19.92
CA ALA A 125 15.97 -6.60 -19.76
C ALA A 125 16.40 -6.42 -18.30
N TRP A 126 15.47 -6.46 -17.35
CA TRP A 126 15.73 -6.22 -15.94
C TRP A 126 15.80 -7.51 -15.10
N LYS A 127 15.35 -8.64 -15.65
CA LYS A 127 15.31 -9.91 -14.93
C LYS A 127 16.64 -10.26 -14.26
N GLY A 128 17.77 -10.04 -14.95
CA GLY A 128 19.10 -10.35 -14.40
C GLY A 128 19.42 -9.57 -13.13
N ILE A 129 19.08 -8.28 -13.08
CA ILE A 129 19.36 -7.39 -11.93
C ILE A 129 18.43 -7.74 -10.76
N PHE A 130 17.16 -8.05 -11.06
CA PHE A 130 16.15 -8.31 -10.03
C PHE A 130 16.10 -9.77 -9.55
N THR A 131 16.82 -10.69 -10.22
CA THR A 131 16.88 -12.10 -9.80
C THR A 131 18.07 -12.31 -8.87
N GLY A 132 17.77 -12.53 -7.59
CA GLY A 132 18.76 -12.88 -6.57
C GLY A 132 18.97 -14.39 -6.46
N ARG A 133 19.09 -14.92 -5.23
CA ARG A 133 19.28 -16.36 -4.95
C ARG A 133 18.07 -17.21 -5.35
N GLY A 134 16.88 -16.60 -5.44
CA GLY A 134 15.67 -17.23 -5.98
C GLY A 134 15.75 -17.34 -7.51
N LYS A 135 14.85 -18.14 -8.09
CA LYS A 135 14.77 -18.32 -9.55
C LYS A 135 13.90 -17.26 -10.24
N SER A 136 13.17 -16.45 -9.47
CA SER A 136 12.28 -15.40 -9.97
C SER A 136 12.83 -14.01 -9.64
N PRO A 137 12.56 -12.99 -10.48
CA PRO A 137 12.88 -11.61 -10.16
C PRO A 137 12.01 -11.13 -9.00
N THR A 138 12.62 -10.43 -8.05
CA THR A 138 11.96 -9.88 -6.86
C THR A 138 12.36 -8.43 -6.64
N MET A 139 11.47 -7.66 -6.01
CA MET A 139 11.75 -6.34 -5.45
C MET A 139 11.72 -6.44 -3.93
N ILE A 140 12.60 -5.69 -3.27
CA ILE A 140 12.68 -5.69 -1.82
C ILE A 140 11.80 -4.57 -1.27
N LEU A 141 10.99 -4.91 -0.26
CA LEU A 141 10.33 -3.99 0.64
C LEU A 141 11.10 -4.01 1.96
N GLU A 142 11.69 -2.88 2.33
CA GLU A 142 12.23 -2.62 3.65
C GLU A 142 11.19 -1.88 4.48
N ALA A 143 11.02 -2.25 5.73
CA ALA A 143 10.15 -1.54 6.66
C ALA A 143 10.74 -1.50 8.07
N VAL A 144 10.56 -0.36 8.75
CA VAL A 144 10.84 -0.19 10.17
C VAL A 144 9.54 -0.01 10.91
N ALA A 145 9.27 -0.91 11.86
CA ALA A 145 8.04 -0.88 12.64
C ALA A 145 8.32 -0.93 14.14
N SER A 146 7.48 -0.24 14.91
CA SER A 146 7.45 -0.36 16.37
C SER A 146 6.54 -1.51 16.83
N ASN A 147 6.57 -1.85 18.11
CA ASN A 147 5.80 -2.96 18.69
C ASN A 147 4.29 -2.85 18.53
N ASN A 148 3.77 -1.64 18.43
CA ASN A 148 2.35 -1.37 18.16
C ASN A 148 1.99 -1.48 16.66
N LEU A 149 2.90 -2.01 15.83
CA LEU A 149 2.78 -2.17 14.38
C LEU A 149 2.67 -0.85 13.61
N TRP A 150 3.10 0.26 14.20
CA TRP A 150 3.25 1.50 13.45
C TRP A 150 4.49 1.44 12.58
N ILE A 151 4.31 1.70 11.28
CA ILE A 151 5.41 1.72 10.30
C ILE A 151 5.96 3.13 10.26
N TRP A 152 7.21 3.30 10.71
CA TRP A 152 7.91 4.59 10.75
C TRP A 152 8.68 4.89 9.48
N HIS A 153 9.13 3.85 8.79
CA HIS A 153 9.82 3.94 7.52
C HIS A 153 9.44 2.74 6.64
N ALA A 154 9.30 2.98 5.36
CA ALA A 154 9.19 1.93 4.36
C ALA A 154 9.82 2.39 3.06
N PHE A 155 10.63 1.53 2.45
CA PHE A 155 11.19 1.73 1.13
C PHE A 155 10.92 0.50 0.26
N PHE A 156 10.46 0.74 -0.97
CA PHE A 156 10.14 -0.33 -1.90
C PHE A 156 10.78 -0.06 -3.26
N GLY A 157 11.50 -1.06 -3.81
CA GLY A 157 12.05 -0.93 -5.17
C GLY A 157 13.50 -1.38 -5.34
N MET A 158 14.19 -1.77 -4.27
CA MET A 158 15.54 -2.34 -4.40
C MET A 158 15.51 -3.67 -5.16
N PRO A 159 16.52 -3.94 -6.01
CA PRO A 159 16.63 -5.20 -6.71
C PRO A 159 16.76 -6.39 -5.76
N GLY A 160 16.06 -7.48 -6.05
CA GLY A 160 16.12 -8.71 -5.26
C GLY A 160 17.47 -9.44 -5.29
N SER A 161 18.42 -8.98 -6.10
CA SER A 161 19.81 -9.43 -6.04
C SER A 161 20.59 -8.83 -4.86
N CYS A 162 20.11 -7.73 -4.27
CA CYS A 162 20.70 -7.14 -3.06
C CYS A 162 20.43 -8.02 -1.85
N ASN A 163 21.34 -8.02 -0.89
CA ASN A 163 21.09 -8.61 0.43
C ASN A 163 20.63 -7.51 1.40
N ASP A 164 20.13 -7.91 2.57
CA ASP A 164 19.57 -6.98 3.56
C ASP A 164 20.58 -5.91 4.02
N ILE A 165 21.87 -6.25 4.06
CA ILE A 165 22.94 -5.29 4.40
C ILE A 165 23.07 -4.21 3.31
N ASN A 166 22.89 -4.57 2.04
CA ASN A 166 22.99 -3.61 0.93
C ASN A 166 21.75 -2.69 0.86
N VAL A 167 20.66 -3.07 1.51
CA VAL A 167 19.46 -2.24 1.57
C VAL A 167 19.59 -1.14 2.64
N LEU A 168 20.42 -1.40 3.67
CA LEU A 168 20.66 -0.48 4.79
C LEU A 168 21.70 0.62 4.51
N HIS A 169 22.31 0.63 3.33
CA HIS A 169 23.27 1.60 2.86
C HIS A 169 22.72 2.49 1.76
#